data_02315caeae6beb0701c5bfa4ad3c6adc
#
_entry.id   02315caeae6beb0701c5bfa4ad3c6adc
#
_cell.length_a   1.000
_cell.length_b   1.000
_cell.length_c   1.000
_cell.angle_alpha   90.00
_cell.angle_beta   90.00
_cell.angle_gamma   90.00
#
_symmetry.space_group_name_H-M   'P 1'
#
loop_
_entity.id
_entity.type
_entity.pdbx_description
1 polymer ?
#
loop_
_entity_poly.entity_id
_entity_poly.type
_entity_poly.pdbx_seq_one_letter_code
_entity_poly.pdbx_strand_id
1 'polypeptide(L)'
;RLTAGASSVNLATAMNDAVRLLESSDIGRRELYVFTDLSHGGWEQPVQADWDTLHPSVNLVFIDVSATHPQDFMLESLELSAERLTVGSPLNVSVTTRRVGPESARSVAVEFQDQEGSFVRRGEKPVVWKDGEEQEVRFEINGLEPGVHQGRVLIEGGDRLPADDSIEFTVDVGPPTRVLVASPEPVGTTGLIFVEAVAPFPLVSAGRSKFTVTLDSFDHLENASWSDFRSIVLIDPPPLSPRTWEMLHEWISKGGGLVVWLGPSAGKPVDFSSAESESVLGGQIKRVWRSPDRSNYFAPSSLDHPVLAAFRRVGDSVPWQDFPVFRHWEFQPTSENDDVESSPAITLAS
;
A
#
# COMPACT_ATOMS: atom_id res chain seq x y z
N ARG A 1 37.31 -8.36 -18.04
CA ARG A 1 36.35 -7.33 -18.45
C ARG A 1 35.39 -7.15 -17.30
N LEU A 2 35.33 -5.95 -16.70
CA LEU A 2 34.37 -5.62 -15.67
C LEU A 2 33.03 -5.33 -16.33
N THR A 3 31.94 -5.86 -15.74
CA THR A 3 30.56 -5.55 -16.14
C THR A 3 29.90 -4.81 -14.99
N ALA A 4 29.14 -3.77 -15.30
CA ALA A 4 28.36 -3.05 -14.31
C ALA A 4 27.28 -3.98 -13.73
N GLY A 5 27.15 -3.98 -12.40
CA GLY A 5 26.05 -4.64 -11.70
C GLY A 5 24.96 -3.64 -11.36
N ALA A 6 23.74 -4.12 -11.19
CA ALA A 6 22.58 -3.30 -10.83
C ALA A 6 22.44 -3.02 -9.31
N SER A 7 23.32 -3.56 -8.47
CA SER A 7 23.26 -3.38 -7.02
C SER A 7 24.16 -2.23 -6.55
N SER A 8 23.64 -1.32 -5.74
CA SER A 8 24.46 -0.33 -5.04
C SER A 8 25.30 -1.03 -3.98
N VAL A 9 26.59 -0.74 -3.95
CA VAL A 9 27.52 -1.24 -2.94
C VAL A 9 27.89 -0.08 -2.02
N ASN A 10 27.82 -0.31 -0.71
CA ASN A 10 28.30 0.66 0.26
C ASN A 10 29.84 0.77 0.11
N LEU A 11 30.29 1.93 -0.36
CA LEU A 11 31.68 2.17 -0.69
C LEU A 11 32.60 2.05 0.54
N ALA A 12 32.13 2.51 1.72
CA ALA A 12 32.91 2.40 2.96
C ALA A 12 33.17 0.94 3.33
N THR A 13 32.18 0.08 3.19
CA THR A 13 32.34 -1.37 3.44
C THR A 13 33.31 -1.99 2.46
N ALA A 14 33.17 -1.71 1.17
CA ALA A 14 34.06 -2.21 0.14
C ALA A 14 35.51 -1.76 0.33
N MET A 15 35.73 -0.51 0.73
CA MET A 15 37.06 0.03 1.06
C MET A 15 37.69 -0.68 2.27
N ASN A 16 36.91 -0.89 3.36
CA ASN A 16 37.39 -1.60 4.52
C ASN A 16 37.82 -3.05 4.20
N ASP A 17 37.05 -3.75 3.38
CA ASP A 17 37.38 -5.12 2.96
C ASP A 17 38.63 -5.14 2.09
N ALA A 18 38.79 -4.18 1.18
CA ALA A 18 39.97 -4.03 0.35
C ALA A 18 41.24 -3.75 1.19
N VAL A 19 41.12 -2.89 2.21
CA VAL A 19 42.22 -2.61 3.13
C VAL A 19 42.66 -3.85 3.92
N ARG A 20 41.70 -4.61 4.48
CA ARG A 20 42.01 -5.87 5.18
C ARG A 20 42.78 -6.83 4.28
N LEU A 21 42.36 -6.91 3.01
CA LEU A 21 43.05 -7.73 2.02
C LEU A 21 44.50 -7.25 1.77
N LEU A 22 44.69 -5.94 1.61
CA LEU A 22 46.04 -5.34 1.41
C LEU A 22 46.94 -5.50 2.64
N GLU A 23 46.39 -5.33 3.84
CA GLU A 23 47.10 -5.47 5.09
C GLU A 23 47.55 -6.93 5.37
N SER A 24 46.79 -7.90 4.87
CA SER A 24 47.16 -9.32 4.92
C SER A 24 48.31 -9.72 3.97
N SER A 25 48.71 -8.84 3.06
CA SER A 25 49.80 -9.09 2.12
C SER A 25 51.17 -8.68 2.65
N ASP A 26 52.21 -9.46 2.37
CA ASP A 26 53.60 -9.17 2.76
C ASP A 26 54.29 -8.14 1.83
N ILE A 27 53.57 -7.55 0.87
CA ILE A 27 54.09 -6.57 -0.10
C ILE A 27 54.29 -5.23 0.63
N GLY A 28 55.48 -4.63 0.48
CA GLY A 28 55.86 -3.41 1.20
C GLY A 28 55.15 -2.13 0.74
N ARG A 29 54.67 -2.06 -0.49
CA ARG A 29 53.89 -0.92 -1.03
C ARG A 29 52.47 -1.34 -1.29
N ARG A 30 51.53 -0.71 -0.61
CA ARG A 30 50.10 -0.99 -0.68
C ARG A 30 49.36 0.27 -1.15
N GLU A 31 48.56 0.15 -2.19
CA GLU A 31 47.83 1.25 -2.77
C GLU A 31 46.39 0.78 -3.05
N LEU A 32 45.42 1.57 -2.61
CA LEU A 32 43.99 1.38 -2.91
C LEU A 32 43.54 2.50 -3.83
N TYR A 33 43.16 2.14 -5.03
CA TYR A 33 42.57 3.06 -6.01
C TYR A 33 41.04 2.92 -6.01
N VAL A 34 40.36 4.00 -5.66
CA VAL A 34 38.91 4.07 -5.63
C VAL A 34 38.41 4.91 -6.80
N PHE A 35 37.77 4.27 -7.77
CA PHE A 35 37.10 4.95 -8.88
C PHE A 35 35.67 5.24 -8.46
N THR A 36 35.30 6.50 -8.37
CA THR A 36 33.97 6.93 -7.89
C THR A 36 33.50 8.16 -8.65
N ASP A 37 32.21 8.25 -8.87
CA ASP A 37 31.53 9.44 -9.39
C ASP A 37 31.18 10.45 -8.30
N LEU A 38 31.58 10.19 -7.05
CA LEU A 38 31.29 10.99 -5.85
C LEU A 38 29.79 11.17 -5.56
N SER A 39 28.94 10.29 -6.13
CA SER A 39 27.50 10.34 -5.88
C SER A 39 27.14 10.03 -4.42
N HIS A 40 26.13 10.70 -3.89
CA HIS A 40 25.69 10.55 -2.49
C HIS A 40 25.31 9.11 -2.11
N GLY A 41 24.68 8.36 -3.00
CA GLY A 41 24.20 7.00 -2.73
C GLY A 41 25.30 5.98 -2.37
N GLY A 42 26.56 6.24 -2.77
CA GLY A 42 27.69 5.39 -2.42
C GLY A 42 28.27 5.69 -1.01
N TRP A 43 27.91 6.82 -0.38
CA TRP A 43 28.54 7.37 0.80
C TRP A 43 27.58 7.50 2.00
N GLU A 44 26.61 6.63 2.14
CA GLU A 44 25.59 6.69 3.23
C GLU A 44 26.20 6.61 4.64
N GLN A 45 27.43 6.09 4.78
CA GLN A 45 28.18 6.15 6.02
C GLN A 45 29.44 7.00 5.83
N PRO A 46 29.70 7.96 6.73
CA PRO A 46 30.91 8.75 6.63
C PRO A 46 32.15 7.83 6.71
N VAL A 47 32.99 7.86 5.69
CA VAL A 47 34.34 7.33 5.80
C VAL A 47 34.99 8.11 6.92
N GLN A 48 35.54 7.43 7.95
CA GLN A 48 36.12 8.08 9.09
C GLN A 48 37.16 9.09 8.63
N ALA A 49 37.11 10.30 9.18
CA ALA A 49 37.87 11.45 8.74
C ALA A 49 39.39 11.33 8.88
N ASP A 50 39.92 10.20 9.38
CA ASP A 50 41.32 10.03 9.73
C ASP A 50 41.90 8.72 9.16
N TRP A 51 41.70 8.53 7.83
CA TRP A 51 42.16 7.35 7.12
C TRP A 51 43.65 7.07 7.29
N ASP A 52 44.50 8.10 7.21
CA ASP A 52 45.95 7.99 7.31
C ASP A 52 46.40 7.51 8.71
N THR A 53 45.66 7.86 9.75
CA THR A 53 45.90 7.39 11.12
C THR A 53 45.45 5.94 11.30
N LEU A 54 44.35 5.55 10.69
CA LEU A 54 43.82 4.19 10.80
C LEU A 54 44.56 3.18 9.93
N HIS A 55 45.03 3.61 8.76
CA HIS A 55 45.68 2.74 7.78
C HIS A 55 46.96 3.33 7.22
N PRO A 56 48.00 3.59 8.09
CA PRO A 56 49.21 4.28 7.69
C PRO A 56 50.08 3.52 6.66
N SER A 57 49.78 2.24 6.46
CA SER A 57 50.50 1.38 5.51
C SER A 57 49.85 1.29 4.12
N VAL A 58 48.69 1.93 3.91
CA VAL A 58 47.93 1.86 2.66
C VAL A 58 47.71 3.27 2.12
N ASN A 59 48.29 3.54 0.94
CA ASN A 59 48.03 4.80 0.23
C ASN A 59 46.65 4.74 -0.46
N LEU A 60 45.77 5.69 -0.14
CA LEU A 60 44.47 5.82 -0.75
C LEU A 60 44.46 6.85 -1.88
N VAL A 61 44.01 6.47 -3.04
CA VAL A 61 43.91 7.33 -4.23
C VAL A 61 42.48 7.32 -4.74
N PHE A 62 41.80 8.47 -4.68
CA PHE A 62 40.52 8.64 -5.32
C PHE A 62 40.69 9.11 -6.76
N ILE A 63 40.01 8.43 -7.68
CA ILE A 63 39.91 8.80 -9.07
C ILE A 63 38.48 9.18 -9.35
N ASP A 64 38.25 10.47 -9.52
CA ASP A 64 36.96 11.01 -9.91
C ASP A 64 36.68 10.60 -11.37
N VAL A 65 35.64 9.78 -11.57
CA VAL A 65 35.14 9.34 -12.87
C VAL A 65 33.76 9.95 -13.17
N SER A 66 33.36 10.98 -12.42
CA SER A 66 32.10 11.67 -12.64
C SER A 66 32.00 12.28 -14.03
N ALA A 67 30.78 12.33 -14.54
CA ALA A 67 30.50 13.05 -15.79
C ALA A 67 30.60 14.55 -15.54
N THR A 68 31.36 15.28 -16.38
CA THR A 68 31.48 16.74 -16.28
C THR A 68 30.17 17.50 -16.48
N HIS A 69 29.22 16.89 -17.18
CA HIS A 69 27.87 17.40 -17.43
C HIS A 69 26.91 16.21 -17.38
N PRO A 70 26.46 15.80 -16.18
CA PRO A 70 25.55 14.68 -16.06
C PRO A 70 24.23 15.02 -16.76
N GLN A 71 23.72 14.08 -17.53
CA GLN A 71 22.42 14.17 -18.18
C GLN A 71 21.70 12.85 -17.96
N ASP A 72 20.57 12.93 -17.31
CA ASP A 72 19.80 11.78 -16.89
C ASP A 72 18.32 12.08 -16.90
N PHE A 73 17.50 11.11 -17.31
CA PHE A 73 16.06 11.11 -17.15
C PHE A 73 15.71 9.90 -16.29
N MET A 74 14.96 10.10 -15.23
CA MET A 74 14.62 9.03 -14.31
C MET A 74 13.14 8.98 -14.00
N LEU A 75 12.63 7.77 -13.79
CA LEU A 75 11.34 7.50 -13.16
C LEU A 75 11.61 7.24 -11.67
N GLU A 76 11.07 8.09 -10.78
CA GLU A 76 11.34 7.98 -9.34
C GLU A 76 10.31 7.13 -8.61
N SER A 77 9.04 7.25 -8.99
CA SER A 77 7.96 6.51 -8.35
C SER A 77 6.82 6.25 -9.33
N LEU A 78 6.11 5.15 -9.10
CA LEU A 78 4.92 4.78 -9.83
C LEU A 78 3.78 4.50 -8.84
N GLU A 79 2.63 5.11 -9.07
CA GLU A 79 1.41 4.86 -8.32
C GLU A 79 0.30 4.35 -9.25
N LEU A 80 -0.32 3.26 -8.86
CA LEU A 80 -1.52 2.72 -9.51
C LEU A 80 -2.75 3.08 -8.69
N SER A 81 -3.87 3.40 -9.36
CA SER A 81 -5.15 3.62 -8.67
C SER A 81 -5.64 2.39 -7.91
N ALA A 82 -5.26 1.20 -8.34
CA ALA A 82 -5.45 -0.08 -7.66
C ALA A 82 -4.57 -1.15 -8.29
N GLU A 83 -4.08 -2.08 -7.51
CA GLU A 83 -3.41 -3.30 -7.97
C GLU A 83 -4.43 -4.35 -8.49
N ARG A 84 -5.66 -4.26 -7.99
CA ARG A 84 -6.79 -5.08 -8.44
C ARG A 84 -7.92 -4.20 -8.92
N LEU A 85 -8.28 -4.36 -10.19
CA LEU A 85 -9.36 -3.64 -10.86
C LEU A 85 -10.57 -4.53 -11.05
N THR A 86 -11.73 -3.88 -11.08
CA THR A 86 -12.93 -4.51 -11.60
C THR A 86 -13.00 -4.34 -13.11
N VAL A 87 -13.46 -5.35 -13.81
CA VAL A 87 -13.72 -5.29 -15.25
C VAL A 87 -14.52 -4.03 -15.60
N GLY A 88 -14.08 -3.31 -16.63
CA GLY A 88 -14.70 -2.05 -17.06
C GLY A 88 -14.29 -0.80 -16.27
N SER A 89 -13.49 -0.94 -15.22
CA SER A 89 -12.94 0.20 -14.50
C SER A 89 -11.65 0.70 -15.18
N PRO A 90 -11.40 2.03 -15.22
CA PRO A 90 -10.15 2.56 -15.71
C PRO A 90 -9.01 2.32 -14.71
N LEU A 91 -7.82 2.01 -15.22
CA LEU A 91 -6.59 2.07 -14.45
C LEU A 91 -5.98 3.46 -14.61
N ASN A 92 -5.82 4.18 -13.50
CA ASN A 92 -5.01 5.40 -13.49
C ASN A 92 -3.59 5.04 -13.06
N VAL A 93 -2.63 5.40 -13.91
CA VAL A 93 -1.20 5.25 -13.67
C VAL A 93 -0.60 6.63 -13.50
N SER A 94 0.01 6.92 -12.37
CA SER A 94 0.72 8.16 -12.09
C SER A 94 2.19 7.85 -11.88
N VAL A 95 3.06 8.58 -12.56
CA VAL A 95 4.51 8.39 -12.45
C VAL A 95 5.18 9.74 -12.21
N THR A 96 6.07 9.78 -11.22
CA THR A 96 6.94 10.93 -10.97
C THR A 96 8.21 10.74 -11.78
N THR A 97 8.54 11.76 -12.54
CA THR A 97 9.72 11.80 -13.43
C THR A 97 10.60 12.97 -13.05
N ARG A 98 11.91 12.81 -13.19
CA ARG A 98 12.88 13.88 -12.96
C ARG A 98 13.91 13.92 -14.08
N ARG A 99 14.50 15.12 -14.26
CA ARG A 99 15.63 15.34 -15.16
C ARG A 99 16.81 15.96 -14.43
N VAL A 100 18.00 15.48 -14.75
CA VAL A 100 19.28 16.14 -14.44
C VAL A 100 19.91 16.59 -15.76
N GLY A 101 20.29 17.86 -15.87
CA GLY A 101 20.92 18.46 -17.04
C GLY A 101 20.03 19.42 -17.82
N PRO A 102 20.48 19.99 -18.94
CA PRO A 102 19.79 21.04 -19.68
C PRO A 102 18.35 20.68 -20.04
N GLU A 103 17.50 21.72 -20.22
CA GLU A 103 16.12 21.54 -20.67
C GLU A 103 16.04 20.59 -21.88
N SER A 104 15.16 19.62 -21.80
CA SER A 104 14.96 18.63 -22.84
C SER A 104 13.57 18.08 -22.86
N ALA A 105 13.09 17.69 -24.03
CA ALA A 105 11.79 17.07 -24.24
C ALA A 105 11.93 15.61 -24.63
N ARG A 106 11.08 14.75 -24.04
CA ARG A 106 10.92 13.34 -24.44
C ARG A 106 9.48 12.90 -24.23
N SER A 107 9.14 11.75 -24.77
CA SER A 107 7.85 11.10 -24.48
C SER A 107 7.98 10.15 -23.30
N VAL A 108 6.99 10.18 -22.43
CA VAL A 108 6.73 9.14 -21.44
C VAL A 108 5.62 8.25 -21.99
N ALA A 109 5.85 6.94 -22.03
CA ALA A 109 4.88 5.99 -22.56
C ALA A 109 4.49 4.95 -21.52
N VAL A 110 3.25 4.46 -21.61
CA VAL A 110 2.77 3.29 -20.88
C VAL A 110 2.45 2.18 -21.86
N GLU A 111 2.98 1.01 -21.58
CA GLU A 111 2.86 -0.18 -22.43
C GLU A 111 2.38 -1.37 -21.60
N PHE A 112 1.68 -2.30 -22.25
CA PHE A 112 1.23 -3.55 -21.64
C PHE A 112 1.71 -4.73 -22.47
N GLN A 113 2.05 -5.80 -21.79
CA GLN A 113 2.45 -7.04 -22.45
C GLN A 113 1.23 -7.71 -23.07
N ASP A 114 1.33 -8.09 -24.34
CA ASP A 114 0.32 -8.89 -25.03
C ASP A 114 0.49 -10.39 -24.74
N GLN A 115 -0.37 -11.21 -25.37
CA GLN A 115 -0.35 -12.67 -25.20
C GLN A 115 0.93 -13.34 -25.75
N GLU A 116 1.65 -12.65 -26.63
CA GLU A 116 2.89 -13.14 -27.24
C GLU A 116 4.13 -12.71 -26.43
N GLY A 117 3.93 -11.94 -25.35
CA GLY A 117 4.98 -11.41 -24.51
C GLY A 117 5.60 -10.10 -25.01
N SER A 118 5.05 -9.49 -26.07
CA SER A 118 5.50 -8.22 -26.60
C SER A 118 4.80 -7.05 -25.93
N PHE A 119 5.53 -5.96 -25.69
CA PHE A 119 4.95 -4.75 -25.12
C PHE A 119 4.24 -3.91 -26.18
N VAL A 120 2.96 -3.62 -25.94
CA VAL A 120 2.11 -2.81 -26.82
C VAL A 120 1.78 -1.49 -26.12
N ARG A 121 1.96 -0.39 -26.83
CA ARG A 121 1.70 0.96 -26.32
C ARG A 121 0.20 1.20 -26.11
N ARG A 122 -0.14 1.73 -24.92
CA ARG A 122 -1.51 2.07 -24.52
C ARG A 122 -1.68 3.56 -24.24
N GLY A 123 -0.61 4.28 -24.07
CA GLY A 123 -0.62 5.73 -23.87
C GLY A 123 0.76 6.33 -24.03
N GLU A 124 0.80 7.62 -24.42
CA GLU A 124 2.01 8.40 -24.58
C GLU A 124 1.73 9.86 -24.29
N LYS A 125 2.68 10.53 -23.60
CA LYS A 125 2.61 11.97 -23.34
C LYS A 125 3.97 12.62 -23.54
N PRO A 126 4.06 13.66 -24.36
CA PRO A 126 5.27 14.47 -24.47
C PRO A 126 5.44 15.30 -23.18
N VAL A 127 6.65 15.34 -22.67
CA VAL A 127 7.00 16.09 -21.45
C VAL A 127 8.27 16.88 -21.74
N VAL A 128 8.33 18.09 -21.21
CA VAL A 128 9.49 18.98 -21.27
C VAL A 128 9.94 19.23 -19.84
N TRP A 129 11.19 18.92 -19.53
CA TRP A 129 11.77 19.12 -18.21
C TRP A 129 12.88 20.17 -18.27
N LYS A 130 12.94 20.98 -17.22
CA LYS A 130 14.09 21.81 -16.87
C LYS A 130 15.05 21.03 -15.97
N ASP A 131 16.26 21.56 -15.78
CA ASP A 131 17.23 20.95 -14.89
C ASP A 131 16.73 20.83 -13.45
N GLY A 132 16.80 19.63 -12.90
CA GLY A 132 16.32 19.31 -11.54
C GLY A 132 14.80 19.27 -11.38
N GLU A 133 14.03 19.47 -12.46
CA GLU A 133 12.58 19.53 -12.39
C GLU A 133 11.97 18.13 -12.26
N GLU A 134 11.08 17.99 -11.26
CA GLU A 134 10.18 16.85 -11.12
C GLU A 134 8.84 17.15 -11.81
N GLN A 135 8.32 16.16 -12.53
CA GLN A 135 6.99 16.25 -13.14
C GLN A 135 6.20 14.98 -12.95
N GLU A 136 4.93 15.12 -12.59
CA GLU A 136 4.00 14.02 -12.51
C GLU A 136 3.29 13.82 -13.85
N VAL A 137 3.38 12.62 -14.40
CA VAL A 137 2.71 12.21 -15.64
C VAL A 137 1.64 11.18 -15.31
N ARG A 138 0.39 11.44 -15.73
CA ARG A 138 -0.76 10.58 -15.44
C ARG A 138 -1.34 10.00 -16.71
N PHE A 139 -1.68 8.71 -16.68
CA PHE A 139 -2.37 8.01 -17.75
C PHE A 139 -3.68 7.42 -17.22
N GLU A 140 -4.69 7.40 -18.06
CA GLU A 140 -5.95 6.68 -17.84
C GLU A 140 -6.05 5.57 -18.89
N ILE A 141 -5.98 4.32 -18.45
CA ILE A 141 -6.00 3.14 -19.31
C ILE A 141 -7.36 2.48 -19.19
N ASN A 142 -8.06 2.40 -20.31
CA ASN A 142 -9.38 1.80 -20.41
C ASN A 142 -9.33 0.46 -21.16
N GLY A 143 -10.34 -0.40 -20.92
CA GLY A 143 -10.56 -1.62 -21.71
C GLY A 143 -9.50 -2.71 -21.47
N LEU A 144 -9.04 -2.85 -20.23
CA LEU A 144 -8.28 -4.03 -19.82
C LEU A 144 -9.23 -5.21 -19.68
N GLU A 145 -8.91 -6.31 -20.34
CA GLU A 145 -9.67 -7.57 -20.27
C GLU A 145 -9.45 -8.26 -18.92
N PRO A 146 -10.33 -9.20 -18.51
CA PRO A 146 -10.11 -9.99 -17.31
C PRO A 146 -8.78 -10.75 -17.36
N GLY A 147 -8.03 -10.75 -16.25
CA GLY A 147 -6.77 -11.45 -16.10
C GLY A 147 -5.68 -10.58 -15.49
N VAL A 148 -4.48 -11.17 -15.38
CA VAL A 148 -3.29 -10.48 -14.89
C VAL A 148 -2.59 -9.82 -16.06
N HIS A 149 -2.36 -8.52 -15.95
CA HIS A 149 -1.65 -7.73 -16.96
C HIS A 149 -0.32 -7.24 -16.40
N GLN A 150 0.75 -7.44 -17.15
CA GLN A 150 2.05 -6.83 -16.91
C GLN A 150 2.15 -5.57 -17.75
N GLY A 151 2.52 -4.47 -17.11
CA GLY A 151 2.71 -3.18 -17.74
C GLY A 151 4.06 -2.59 -17.39
N ARG A 152 4.45 -1.59 -18.15
CA ARG A 152 5.60 -0.74 -17.83
C ARG A 152 5.34 0.70 -18.23
N VAL A 153 5.94 1.62 -17.48
CA VAL A 153 6.09 3.01 -17.90
C VAL A 153 7.55 3.21 -18.30
N LEU A 154 7.79 3.92 -19.36
CA LEU A 154 9.15 4.20 -19.84
C LEU A 154 9.29 5.62 -20.37
N ILE A 155 10.51 6.17 -20.26
CA ILE A 155 10.93 7.40 -20.94
C ILE A 155 11.60 7.00 -22.25
N GLU A 156 11.12 7.55 -23.37
CA GLU A 156 11.67 7.21 -24.68
C GLU A 156 13.03 7.85 -24.94
N GLY A 157 13.85 7.13 -25.72
CA GLY A 157 15.12 7.62 -26.21
C GLY A 157 16.33 7.18 -25.41
N GLY A 158 16.15 6.57 -24.25
CA GLY A 158 17.21 6.05 -23.40
C GLY A 158 18.34 7.06 -23.10
N ASP A 159 19.07 6.84 -22.04
CA ASP A 159 20.28 7.60 -21.78
C ASP A 159 21.44 6.70 -21.33
N ARG A 160 22.37 7.19 -20.49
CA ARG A 160 23.51 6.40 -20.05
C ARG A 160 23.22 5.49 -18.88
N LEU A 161 22.08 5.68 -18.20
CA LEU A 161 21.60 4.89 -17.07
C LEU A 161 20.22 4.25 -17.36
N PRO A 162 20.15 3.25 -18.27
CA PRO A 162 18.86 2.69 -18.70
C PRO A 162 18.09 1.96 -17.60
N ALA A 163 18.63 1.83 -16.39
CA ALA A 163 18.00 1.10 -15.30
C ALA A 163 16.81 1.84 -14.67
N ASP A 164 16.77 3.16 -14.75
CA ASP A 164 15.72 4.06 -14.24
C ASP A 164 14.87 4.72 -15.33
N ASP A 165 15.15 4.37 -16.59
CA ASP A 165 14.31 4.76 -17.74
C ASP A 165 12.95 4.04 -17.76
N SER A 166 12.75 2.96 -16.99
CA SER A 166 11.52 2.19 -16.99
C SER A 166 11.17 1.60 -15.62
N ILE A 167 9.86 1.59 -15.29
CA ILE A 167 9.30 0.91 -14.12
C ILE A 167 8.23 -0.06 -14.58
N GLU A 168 8.36 -1.32 -14.16
CA GLU A 168 7.38 -2.37 -14.43
C GLU A 168 6.36 -2.48 -13.31
N PHE A 169 5.13 -2.89 -13.66
CA PHE A 169 4.05 -3.10 -12.72
C PHE A 169 3.13 -4.24 -13.17
N THR A 170 2.34 -4.74 -12.22
CA THR A 170 1.33 -5.77 -12.50
C THR A 170 -0.03 -5.30 -11.97
N VAL A 171 -1.09 -5.56 -12.74
CA VAL A 171 -2.47 -5.29 -12.34
C VAL A 171 -3.33 -6.51 -12.62
N ASP A 172 -4.18 -6.90 -11.65
CA ASP A 172 -5.17 -7.97 -11.78
C ASP A 172 -6.55 -7.37 -12.10
N VAL A 173 -7.17 -7.82 -13.18
CA VAL A 173 -8.51 -7.38 -13.60
C VAL A 173 -9.49 -8.54 -13.42
N GLY A 174 -10.44 -8.37 -12.51
CA GLY A 174 -11.36 -9.44 -12.15
C GLY A 174 -12.81 -8.98 -11.98
N PRO A 175 -13.71 -9.90 -11.64
CA PRO A 175 -15.09 -9.54 -11.34
C PRO A 175 -15.16 -8.67 -10.08
N PRO A 176 -16.28 -7.96 -9.86
CA PRO A 176 -16.52 -7.22 -8.63
C PRO A 176 -16.35 -8.10 -7.39
N THR A 177 -15.75 -7.54 -6.34
CA THR A 177 -15.57 -8.24 -5.07
C THR A 177 -16.94 -8.50 -4.43
N ARG A 178 -17.24 -9.75 -4.10
CA ARG A 178 -18.51 -10.13 -3.47
C ARG A 178 -18.46 -9.85 -1.97
N VAL A 179 -19.46 -9.11 -1.47
CA VAL A 179 -19.60 -8.74 -0.05
C VAL A 179 -20.97 -9.22 0.43
N LEU A 180 -20.97 -9.97 1.54
CA LEU A 180 -22.19 -10.32 2.26
C LEU A 180 -22.43 -9.29 3.37
N VAL A 181 -23.61 -8.70 3.39
CA VAL A 181 -24.05 -7.77 4.43
C VAL A 181 -25.19 -8.40 5.19
N ALA A 182 -24.99 -8.66 6.49
CA ALA A 182 -26.04 -9.10 7.37
C ALA A 182 -26.56 -7.92 8.21
N SER A 183 -27.87 -7.72 8.25
CA SER A 183 -28.54 -6.65 8.96
C SER A 183 -29.81 -7.20 9.64
N PRO A 184 -30.25 -6.67 10.83
CA PRO A 184 -31.51 -7.06 11.47
C PRO A 184 -32.72 -6.87 10.55
N GLU A 185 -32.65 -5.86 9.70
CA GLU A 185 -33.69 -5.53 8.73
C GLU A 185 -33.05 -5.40 7.32
N PRO A 186 -32.94 -6.51 6.54
CA PRO A 186 -32.25 -6.51 5.26
C PRO A 186 -32.78 -5.46 4.28
N VAL A 187 -34.09 -5.16 4.32
CA VAL A 187 -34.77 -4.16 3.50
C VAL A 187 -34.85 -2.81 4.22
N GLY A 188 -34.31 -2.72 5.43
CA GLY A 188 -34.35 -1.52 6.27
C GLY A 188 -33.30 -0.48 5.87
N THR A 189 -33.47 0.72 6.42
CA THR A 189 -32.72 1.91 6.01
C THR A 189 -31.21 1.75 6.15
N THR A 190 -30.73 1.14 7.25
CA THR A 190 -29.30 1.05 7.55
C THR A 190 -28.54 0.15 6.58
N GLY A 191 -29.10 -1.04 6.30
CA GLY A 191 -28.51 -1.97 5.32
C GLY A 191 -28.45 -1.36 3.92
N LEU A 192 -29.53 -0.71 3.48
CA LEU A 192 -29.61 -0.05 2.16
C LEU A 192 -28.64 1.14 2.05
N ILE A 193 -28.47 1.95 3.10
CA ILE A 193 -27.49 3.04 3.13
C ILE A 193 -26.09 2.48 2.93
N PHE A 194 -25.76 1.38 3.62
CA PHE A 194 -24.43 0.76 3.47
C PHE A 194 -24.23 0.23 2.04
N VAL A 195 -25.24 -0.47 1.49
CA VAL A 195 -25.17 -1.00 0.12
C VAL A 195 -24.93 0.13 -0.88
N GLU A 196 -25.70 1.22 -0.76
CA GLU A 196 -25.57 2.37 -1.67
C GLU A 196 -24.22 3.09 -1.49
N ALA A 197 -23.65 3.11 -0.29
CA ALA A 197 -22.33 3.70 -0.04
C ALA A 197 -21.20 2.87 -0.66
N VAL A 198 -21.30 1.53 -0.64
CA VAL A 198 -20.24 0.62 -1.11
C VAL A 198 -20.39 0.29 -2.60
N ALA A 199 -21.63 0.13 -3.06
CA ALA A 199 -21.97 -0.23 -4.44
C ALA A 199 -23.10 0.68 -4.97
N PRO A 200 -22.80 1.97 -5.22
CA PRO A 200 -23.79 2.92 -5.71
C PRO A 200 -24.49 2.42 -6.97
N PHE A 201 -25.82 2.50 -6.99
CA PHE A 201 -26.64 2.01 -8.10
C PHE A 201 -26.17 2.51 -9.48
N PRO A 202 -25.76 3.79 -9.68
CA PRO A 202 -25.26 4.24 -10.97
C PRO A 202 -23.99 3.52 -11.42
N LEU A 203 -23.10 3.12 -10.48
CA LEU A 203 -21.89 2.35 -10.79
C LEU A 203 -22.22 0.89 -11.08
N VAL A 204 -23.15 0.30 -10.32
CA VAL A 204 -23.60 -1.08 -10.55
C VAL A 204 -24.27 -1.20 -11.92
N SER A 205 -25.19 -0.28 -12.26
CA SER A 205 -25.89 -0.28 -13.55
C SER A 205 -24.97 -0.04 -14.75
N ALA A 206 -23.87 0.69 -14.54
CA ALA A 206 -22.85 0.91 -15.56
C ALA A 206 -21.79 -0.24 -15.64
N GLY A 207 -21.90 -1.29 -14.81
CA GLY A 207 -20.92 -2.36 -14.75
C GLY A 207 -19.54 -1.93 -14.19
N ARG A 208 -19.50 -0.80 -13.46
CA ARG A 208 -18.26 -0.16 -12.95
C ARG A 208 -18.13 -0.26 -11.43
N SER A 209 -19.05 -0.94 -10.76
CA SER A 209 -18.96 -1.13 -9.30
C SER A 209 -17.81 -2.06 -8.97
N LYS A 210 -17.02 -1.67 -7.97
CA LYS A 210 -15.93 -2.50 -7.42
C LYS A 210 -16.46 -3.68 -6.59
N PHE A 211 -17.72 -3.59 -6.15
CA PHE A 211 -18.32 -4.55 -5.24
C PHE A 211 -19.67 -5.03 -5.78
N THR A 212 -19.96 -6.29 -5.51
CA THR A 212 -21.30 -6.88 -5.60
C THR A 212 -21.75 -7.21 -4.19
N VAL A 213 -22.81 -6.54 -3.73
CA VAL A 213 -23.29 -6.69 -2.35
C VAL A 213 -24.51 -7.60 -2.34
N THR A 214 -24.48 -8.62 -1.48
CA THR A 214 -25.65 -9.43 -1.11
C THR A 214 -26.10 -8.97 0.28
N LEU A 215 -27.30 -8.43 0.37
CA LEU A 215 -27.90 -8.00 1.65
C LEU A 215 -28.84 -9.10 2.14
N ASP A 216 -28.66 -9.56 3.37
CA ASP A 216 -29.45 -10.65 3.96
C ASP A 216 -29.70 -10.39 5.46
N SER A 217 -30.54 -11.24 6.05
CA SER A 217 -30.82 -11.23 7.50
C SER A 217 -29.84 -12.12 8.27
N PHE A 218 -29.73 -11.88 9.58
CA PHE A 218 -28.96 -12.74 10.47
C PHE A 218 -29.49 -14.17 10.55
N ASP A 219 -30.79 -14.37 10.33
CA ASP A 219 -31.41 -15.70 10.33
C ASP A 219 -30.87 -16.61 9.23
N HIS A 220 -30.40 -16.05 8.15
CA HIS A 220 -29.85 -16.81 7.01
C HIS A 220 -28.30 -16.87 7.06
N LEU A 221 -27.66 -16.13 7.94
CA LEU A 221 -26.19 -15.98 7.95
C LEU A 221 -25.46 -17.32 8.04
N GLU A 222 -25.89 -18.23 8.93
CA GLU A 222 -25.26 -19.55 9.09
C GLU A 222 -25.45 -20.49 7.90
N ASN A 223 -26.47 -20.23 7.06
CA ASN A 223 -26.79 -21.04 5.91
C ASN A 223 -26.18 -20.50 4.60
N ALA A 224 -25.59 -19.31 4.64
CA ALA A 224 -24.97 -18.71 3.47
C ALA A 224 -23.65 -19.43 3.10
N SER A 225 -23.36 -19.51 1.80
CA SER A 225 -22.07 -20.03 1.31
C SER A 225 -20.98 -18.96 1.45
N TRP A 226 -20.37 -18.85 2.62
CA TRP A 226 -19.40 -17.78 2.92
C TRP A 226 -18.16 -17.83 2.01
N SER A 227 -17.78 -18.99 1.50
CA SER A 227 -16.70 -19.15 0.53
C SER A 227 -16.86 -18.31 -0.75
N ASP A 228 -18.09 -17.91 -1.06
CA ASP A 228 -18.40 -17.10 -2.22
C ASP A 228 -18.09 -15.62 -2.03
N PHE A 229 -17.87 -15.20 -0.79
CA PHE A 229 -17.66 -13.80 -0.43
C PHE A 229 -16.22 -13.55 -0.01
N ARG A 230 -15.73 -12.36 -0.30
CA ARG A 230 -14.42 -11.89 0.16
C ARG A 230 -14.51 -11.18 1.50
N SER A 231 -15.67 -10.57 1.77
CA SER A 231 -15.91 -9.84 3.01
C SER A 231 -17.33 -10.08 3.50
N ILE A 232 -17.47 -10.15 4.83
CA ILE A 232 -18.74 -10.18 5.55
C ILE A 232 -18.85 -8.91 6.39
N VAL A 233 -20.00 -8.26 6.33
CA VAL A 233 -20.28 -7.05 7.11
C VAL A 233 -21.49 -7.33 7.99
N LEU A 234 -21.31 -7.21 9.30
CA LEU A 234 -22.36 -7.37 10.29
C LEU A 234 -22.79 -5.99 10.76
N ILE A 235 -24.00 -5.56 10.38
CA ILE A 235 -24.54 -4.26 10.78
C ILE A 235 -25.54 -4.48 11.91
N ASP A 236 -25.22 -3.93 13.08
CA ASP A 236 -26.04 -4.03 14.29
C ASP A 236 -26.43 -5.48 14.64
N PRO A 237 -25.44 -6.42 14.74
CA PRO A 237 -25.72 -7.82 14.93
C PRO A 237 -26.44 -8.04 16.27
N PRO A 238 -27.52 -8.87 16.31
CA PRO A 238 -28.03 -9.40 17.55
C PRO A 238 -26.99 -10.32 18.21
N PRO A 239 -27.18 -10.77 19.45
CA PRO A 239 -26.35 -11.81 20.03
C PRO A 239 -26.24 -13.02 19.08
N LEU A 240 -25.02 -13.29 18.59
CA LEU A 240 -24.76 -14.40 17.68
C LEU A 240 -24.53 -15.70 18.46
N SER A 241 -24.84 -16.84 17.83
CA SER A 241 -24.58 -18.13 18.42
C SER A 241 -23.07 -18.40 18.54
N PRO A 242 -22.62 -19.23 19.51
CA PRO A 242 -21.23 -19.66 19.59
C PRO A 242 -20.76 -20.29 18.26
N ARG A 243 -21.62 -21.05 17.62
CA ARG A 243 -21.36 -21.67 16.31
C ARG A 243 -21.10 -20.60 15.22
N THR A 244 -21.85 -19.52 15.21
CA THR A 244 -21.62 -18.43 14.24
C THR A 244 -20.24 -17.81 14.45
N TRP A 245 -19.83 -17.60 15.71
CA TRP A 245 -18.50 -17.08 16.03
C TRP A 245 -17.38 -18.03 15.62
N GLU A 246 -17.53 -19.34 15.86
CA GLU A 246 -16.59 -20.36 15.37
C GLU A 246 -16.47 -20.35 13.85
N MET A 247 -17.58 -20.29 13.13
CA MET A 247 -17.59 -20.19 11.67
C MET A 247 -16.92 -18.92 11.17
N LEU A 248 -17.14 -17.76 11.81
CA LEU A 248 -16.47 -16.50 11.49
C LEU A 248 -14.96 -16.61 11.71
N HIS A 249 -14.54 -17.19 12.83
CA HIS A 249 -13.13 -17.41 13.15
C HIS A 249 -12.46 -18.28 12.07
N GLU A 250 -13.05 -19.41 11.73
CA GLU A 250 -12.51 -20.30 10.67
C GLU A 250 -12.45 -19.60 9.30
N TRP A 251 -13.47 -18.81 8.97
CA TRP A 251 -13.52 -18.11 7.69
C TRP A 251 -12.50 -16.97 7.60
N ILE A 252 -12.30 -16.20 8.70
CA ILE A 252 -11.27 -15.16 8.78
C ILE A 252 -9.86 -15.77 8.68
N SER A 253 -9.61 -16.91 9.36
CA SER A 253 -8.32 -17.60 9.30
C SER A 253 -7.94 -18.06 7.89
N LYS A 254 -8.93 -18.21 7.01
CA LYS A 254 -8.75 -18.52 5.57
C LYS A 254 -8.60 -17.25 4.70
N GLY A 255 -8.49 -16.08 5.33
CA GLY A 255 -8.27 -14.79 4.65
C GLY A 255 -9.55 -14.03 4.32
N GLY A 256 -10.68 -14.33 4.96
CA GLY A 256 -11.90 -13.54 4.86
C GLY A 256 -11.79 -12.21 5.63
N GLY A 257 -12.38 -11.14 5.10
CA GLY A 257 -12.45 -9.84 5.76
C GLY A 257 -13.75 -9.63 6.52
N LEU A 258 -13.70 -9.31 7.81
CA LEU A 258 -14.88 -9.03 8.63
C LEU A 258 -14.95 -7.56 9.03
N VAL A 259 -16.14 -6.97 8.91
CA VAL A 259 -16.49 -5.66 9.47
C VAL A 259 -17.68 -5.82 10.40
N VAL A 260 -17.59 -5.31 11.63
CA VAL A 260 -18.67 -5.37 12.61
C VAL A 260 -19.02 -3.95 13.07
N TRP A 261 -20.26 -3.55 12.86
CA TRP A 261 -20.80 -2.29 13.35
C TRP A 261 -21.83 -2.56 14.44
N LEU A 262 -21.45 -2.30 15.70
CA LEU A 262 -22.31 -2.49 16.84
C LEU A 262 -23.30 -1.32 16.97
N GLY A 263 -24.56 -1.63 16.90
CA GLY A 263 -25.66 -0.68 17.01
C GLY A 263 -26.58 -0.94 18.21
N PRO A 264 -27.80 -0.40 18.18
CA PRO A 264 -28.77 -0.55 19.28
C PRO A 264 -29.23 -1.99 19.55
N SER A 265 -29.30 -2.83 18.52
CA SER A 265 -29.76 -4.23 18.58
C SER A 265 -28.67 -5.20 19.04
N ALA A 266 -27.41 -4.76 19.12
CA ALA A 266 -26.28 -5.63 19.41
C ALA A 266 -26.27 -6.26 20.82
N GLY A 267 -27.32 -6.05 21.62
CA GLY A 267 -27.45 -6.69 22.93
C GLY A 267 -26.61 -6.03 24.04
N LYS A 268 -25.90 -6.84 24.79
CA LYS A 268 -25.09 -6.42 25.96
C LYS A 268 -23.63 -6.85 25.74
N PRO A 269 -22.67 -6.21 26.42
CA PRO A 269 -21.26 -6.63 26.36
C PRO A 269 -21.03 -8.12 26.64
N VAL A 270 -21.80 -8.71 27.55
CA VAL A 270 -21.70 -10.14 27.88
C VAL A 270 -22.00 -11.07 26.70
N ASP A 271 -22.78 -10.62 25.73
CA ASP A 271 -23.13 -11.40 24.55
C ASP A 271 -21.93 -11.55 23.57
N PHE A 272 -20.84 -10.79 23.81
CA PHE A 272 -19.58 -10.79 23.05
C PHE A 272 -18.38 -11.25 23.90
N SER A 273 -18.61 -11.94 25.04
CA SER A 273 -17.56 -12.32 25.97
C SER A 273 -17.16 -13.80 25.88
N SER A 274 -17.58 -14.50 24.84
CA SER A 274 -17.06 -15.84 24.58
C SER A 274 -15.63 -15.77 24.01
N ALA A 275 -14.82 -16.82 24.23
CA ALA A 275 -13.46 -16.88 23.70
C ALA A 275 -13.41 -16.73 22.16
N GLU A 276 -14.41 -17.29 21.48
CA GLU A 276 -14.54 -17.22 20.02
C GLU A 276 -14.86 -15.80 19.56
N SER A 277 -15.80 -15.11 20.23
CA SER A 277 -16.14 -13.72 19.88
C SER A 277 -14.98 -12.77 20.16
N GLU A 278 -14.29 -12.92 21.30
CA GLU A 278 -13.11 -12.12 21.63
C GLU A 278 -11.96 -12.35 20.64
N SER A 279 -11.74 -13.59 20.21
CA SER A 279 -10.75 -13.92 19.19
C SER A 279 -11.08 -13.30 17.83
N VAL A 280 -12.34 -13.37 17.39
CA VAL A 280 -12.80 -12.79 16.12
C VAL A 280 -12.73 -11.28 16.13
N LEU A 281 -13.08 -10.64 17.24
CA LEU A 281 -13.07 -9.18 17.39
C LEU A 281 -11.67 -8.63 17.68
N GLY A 282 -10.71 -9.48 18.06
CA GLY A 282 -9.36 -9.06 18.46
C GLY A 282 -9.33 -8.33 19.79
N GLY A 283 -10.32 -8.55 20.67
CA GLY A 283 -10.41 -7.91 21.98
C GLY A 283 -11.78 -8.03 22.62
N GLN A 284 -11.96 -7.32 23.71
CA GLN A 284 -13.14 -7.40 24.57
C GLN A 284 -14.00 -6.16 24.49
N ILE A 285 -15.31 -6.34 24.37
CA ILE A 285 -16.29 -5.28 24.54
C ILE A 285 -16.61 -5.14 26.03
N LYS A 286 -16.25 -4.00 26.65
CA LYS A 286 -16.35 -3.79 28.10
C LYS A 286 -17.69 -3.24 28.50
N ARG A 287 -18.13 -2.17 27.89
CA ARG A 287 -19.37 -1.47 28.23
C ARG A 287 -19.90 -0.59 27.14
N VAL A 288 -21.11 -0.12 27.30
CA VAL A 288 -21.74 0.89 26.45
C VAL A 288 -21.78 2.22 27.18
N TRP A 289 -21.15 3.23 26.58
CA TRP A 289 -21.24 4.61 27.02
C TRP A 289 -22.41 5.34 26.38
N ARG A 290 -22.97 6.29 27.11
CA ARG A 290 -23.98 7.25 26.62
C ARG A 290 -23.53 8.66 26.95
N SER A 291 -23.53 9.53 25.95
CA SER A 291 -23.17 10.94 26.09
C SER A 291 -24.39 11.81 25.68
N PRO A 292 -25.27 12.17 26.61
CA PRO A 292 -26.48 12.93 26.29
C PRO A 292 -26.21 14.40 25.94
N ASP A 293 -25.06 14.92 26.30
CA ASP A 293 -24.62 16.33 26.16
C ASP A 293 -24.00 16.67 24.81
N ARG A 294 -23.97 15.76 23.85
CA ARG A 294 -23.39 15.94 22.52
C ARG A 294 -21.89 16.32 22.53
N SER A 295 -21.15 15.88 23.54
CA SER A 295 -19.74 16.23 23.71
C SER A 295 -18.76 15.28 23.03
N ASN A 296 -19.22 14.09 22.60
CA ASN A 296 -18.38 13.07 21.98
C ASN A 296 -18.49 13.10 20.46
N TYR A 297 -17.35 12.97 19.81
CA TYR A 297 -17.22 12.94 18.34
C TYR A 297 -16.28 11.81 17.95
N PHE A 298 -16.42 11.33 16.71
CA PHE A 298 -15.42 10.42 16.15
C PHE A 298 -14.13 11.22 15.85
N ALA A 299 -13.03 10.79 16.46
CA ALA A 299 -11.74 11.46 16.34
C ALA A 299 -10.65 10.41 16.11
N PRO A 300 -10.30 10.11 14.83
CA PRO A 300 -9.20 9.20 14.54
C PRO A 300 -7.89 9.71 15.15
N SER A 301 -7.17 8.84 15.86
CA SER A 301 -5.86 9.16 16.45
C SER A 301 -4.74 9.24 15.40
N SER A 302 -4.87 8.50 14.29
CA SER A 302 -3.99 8.55 13.12
C SER A 302 -4.77 8.24 11.85
N LEU A 303 -4.39 8.89 10.76
CA LEU A 303 -4.89 8.60 9.40
C LEU A 303 -3.93 7.72 8.59
N ASP A 304 -2.87 7.18 9.20
CA ASP A 304 -1.85 6.39 8.49
C ASP A 304 -2.31 4.96 8.18
N HIS A 305 -3.30 4.47 8.92
CA HIS A 305 -3.85 3.15 8.67
C HIS A 305 -4.55 3.09 7.29
N PRO A 306 -4.37 2.02 6.49
CA PRO A 306 -4.94 1.88 5.14
C PRO A 306 -6.45 2.15 5.05
N VAL A 307 -7.23 1.76 6.09
CA VAL A 307 -8.69 2.01 6.18
C VAL A 307 -9.01 3.50 6.19
N LEU A 308 -8.14 4.34 6.75
CA LEU A 308 -8.31 5.79 6.85
C LEU A 308 -7.48 6.58 5.84
N ALA A 309 -6.67 5.91 5.02
CA ALA A 309 -5.77 6.56 4.06
C ALA A 309 -6.48 7.50 3.08
N ALA A 310 -7.72 7.20 2.70
CA ALA A 310 -8.52 8.07 1.83
C ALA A 310 -8.76 9.46 2.46
N PHE A 311 -8.84 9.54 3.78
CA PHE A 311 -9.07 10.79 4.50
C PHE A 311 -7.82 11.68 4.60
N ARG A 312 -6.60 11.13 4.44
CA ARG A 312 -5.37 11.93 4.39
C ARG A 312 -5.40 13.00 3.29
N ARG A 313 -6.05 12.68 2.15
CA ARG A 313 -6.12 13.60 0.99
C ARG A 313 -7.09 14.77 1.22
N VAL A 314 -8.09 14.59 2.07
CA VAL A 314 -9.10 15.61 2.38
C VAL A 314 -8.81 16.34 3.70
N GLY A 315 -7.88 15.81 4.50
CA GLY A 315 -7.32 16.45 5.69
C GLY A 315 -8.37 17.02 6.64
N ASP A 316 -8.18 18.26 7.05
CA ASP A 316 -9.03 18.96 8.01
C ASP A 316 -10.42 19.30 7.46
N SER A 317 -10.70 19.05 6.17
CA SER A 317 -12.02 19.29 5.58
C SER A 317 -13.08 18.24 5.94
N VAL A 318 -12.67 17.15 6.58
CA VAL A 318 -13.63 16.13 7.06
C VAL A 318 -14.34 16.65 8.31
N PRO A 319 -15.68 16.78 8.29
CA PRO A 319 -16.42 17.42 9.36
C PRO A 319 -16.66 16.45 10.54
N TRP A 320 -15.61 15.91 11.15
CA TRP A 320 -15.72 14.97 12.27
C TRP A 320 -16.57 15.49 13.43
N GLN A 321 -16.53 16.82 13.66
CA GLN A 321 -17.23 17.46 14.77
C GLN A 321 -18.70 17.80 14.47
N ASP A 322 -19.17 17.62 13.24
CA ASP A 322 -20.57 17.87 12.88
C ASP A 322 -21.51 16.72 13.27
N PHE A 323 -20.93 15.56 13.56
CA PHE A 323 -21.70 14.34 13.88
C PHE A 323 -21.41 13.84 15.29
N PRO A 324 -22.14 14.35 16.32
CA PRO A 324 -21.94 13.91 17.69
C PRO A 324 -22.33 12.43 17.88
N VAL A 325 -21.51 11.72 18.65
CA VAL A 325 -21.74 10.33 19.01
C VAL A 325 -22.41 10.26 20.37
N PHE A 326 -23.70 9.91 20.41
CA PHE A 326 -24.49 9.84 21.63
C PHE A 326 -24.30 8.53 22.39
N ARG A 327 -23.87 7.49 21.73
CA ARG A 327 -23.65 6.16 22.27
C ARG A 327 -22.52 5.49 21.55
N HIS A 328 -21.58 4.89 22.30
CA HIS A 328 -20.50 4.09 21.75
C HIS A 328 -20.18 2.90 22.64
N TRP A 329 -19.53 1.90 22.05
CA TRP A 329 -19.07 0.71 22.73
C TRP A 329 -17.61 0.88 23.11
N GLU A 330 -17.26 0.64 24.39
CA GLU A 330 -15.88 0.60 24.84
C GLU A 330 -15.27 -0.75 24.45
N PHE A 331 -14.22 -0.69 23.65
CA PHE A 331 -13.47 -1.85 23.20
C PHE A 331 -12.07 -1.83 23.81
N GLN A 332 -11.63 -2.98 24.34
CA GLN A 332 -10.28 -3.18 24.81
C GLN A 332 -9.59 -4.20 23.92
N PRO A 333 -8.60 -3.78 23.10
CA PRO A 333 -7.83 -4.70 22.28
C PRO A 333 -7.09 -5.73 23.14
N THR A 334 -6.86 -6.92 22.60
CA THR A 334 -5.96 -7.91 23.21
C THR A 334 -4.54 -7.34 23.17
N SER A 335 -3.87 -7.27 24.34
CA SER A 335 -2.51 -6.72 24.43
C SER A 335 -1.49 -7.69 23.82
N GLU A 336 -0.43 -7.13 23.19
CA GLU A 336 0.64 -7.81 22.44
C GLU A 336 1.54 -8.77 23.23
N ASN A 337 1.21 -9.18 24.44
CA ASN A 337 2.15 -9.90 25.33
C ASN A 337 2.01 -11.42 25.36
N ASP A 338 1.23 -12.02 24.48
CA ASP A 338 1.22 -13.48 24.38
C ASP A 338 1.61 -13.90 22.96
N ASP A 339 2.72 -14.65 22.86
CA ASP A 339 3.43 -15.21 21.72
C ASP A 339 2.56 -15.88 20.62
N VAL A 340 1.71 -15.13 19.94
CA VAL A 340 1.00 -15.63 18.74
C VAL A 340 1.19 -14.61 17.62
N GLU A 341 1.65 -15.09 16.46
CA GLU A 341 1.79 -14.38 15.17
C GLU A 341 0.49 -13.77 14.62
N SER A 342 -0.35 -13.17 15.46
CA SER A 342 -1.53 -12.43 15.04
C SER A 342 -1.18 -10.95 14.93
N SER A 343 -1.51 -10.32 13.82
CA SER A 343 -1.38 -8.88 13.65
C SER A 343 -2.02 -8.14 14.80
N PRO A 344 -1.34 -7.20 15.45
CA PRO A 344 -1.85 -6.50 16.63
C PRO A 344 -3.13 -5.73 16.28
N ALA A 345 -4.08 -5.71 17.21
CA ALA A 345 -5.27 -4.87 17.08
C ALA A 345 -4.87 -3.39 17.12
N ILE A 346 -5.22 -2.63 16.09
CA ILE A 346 -4.89 -1.21 15.98
C ILE A 346 -6.13 -0.39 16.31
N THR A 347 -6.04 0.46 17.33
CA THR A 347 -7.09 1.43 17.67
C THR A 347 -6.96 2.65 16.75
N LEU A 348 -7.97 2.91 15.93
CA LEU A 348 -7.99 4.02 14.97
C LEU A 348 -8.62 5.30 15.54
N ALA A 349 -9.42 5.17 16.61
CA ALA A 349 -10.02 6.28 17.31
C ALA A 349 -10.24 5.90 18.79
N SER A 350 -10.08 6.84 19.71
CA SER A 350 -10.27 6.70 21.16
C SER A 350 -11.30 7.71 21.69
#